data_97cc6de9174e0db4b122272840ce4712
#
_entry.id   97cc6de9174e0db4b122272840ce4712
#
_cell.length_a   1.000
_cell.length_b   1.000
_cell.length_c   1.000
_cell.angle_alpha   90.00
_cell.angle_beta   90.00
_cell.angle_gamma   90.00
#
_symmetry.space_group_name_H-M   'P 1'
#
loop_
_entity.id
_entity.type
_entity.pdbx_description
1 polymer ?
#
loop_
_entity_poly.entity_id
_entity_poly.type
_entity_poly.pdbx_seq_one_letter_code
_entity_poly.pdbx_strand_id
1 'polypeptide(L)'
;MKFTYNGVDMSKFFRISRVERYIGNERTISLNESFNLGASIRGVKTSSKIIKVHIEPLEINGILTESLKHELAGVLNVNEAKKMVFSDEPDKYYLGLAQGEISTEKVARWYQRAVITFLIPDGVAHSTTYKKFLDYTQDGNKLTFKLQNDGNTNAYPIIKIKHNSENGYIGIANETGAFALGSSEEEDGTIVYRNETLFDYSKAIAQALEGAPNVAKLNHMPPSFDTELKRKRIDNILGSGKGGEYVVIGNRGTTPGYTEHIGTRTFIINPDSNGEYTLNEHLWWQQIFIATAQDQKGFLKLCVTGIDDEGNDEFLYGIETYKRKNGFETEYNFFALDDDGVGWRFYKQFEFQADRNYHNPFSMNRSRAVEIFREEDKFRIYFNGAHHHVTVPSLKGKKSRKIHLAMGTCSDSSKYINYNLFEKVNFEKMGVSHYNNIVNKYQPGDEVVINFENDTVKTKDLDSIQDMVLGSQPISIPPGKTELVMQVSKFSQSSPNVEILMKERWL
;
A
#
# COMPACT_ATOMS: atom_id res chain seq x y z
N MET A 1 -25.61 31.19 48.81
CA MET A 1 -24.77 30.55 47.85
C MET A 1 -25.03 29.05 47.90
N LYS A 2 -25.01 28.37 46.75
CA LYS A 2 -25.14 26.92 46.67
C LYS A 2 -23.97 26.39 45.86
N PHE A 3 -23.57 25.11 46.05
CA PHE A 3 -22.66 24.45 45.16
C PHE A 3 -22.98 22.97 45.01
N THR A 4 -22.59 22.41 43.90
CA THR A 4 -22.63 20.96 43.65
C THR A 4 -21.23 20.37 43.73
N TYR A 5 -21.09 19.19 44.33
CA TYR A 5 -19.85 18.44 44.39
C TYR A 5 -20.13 16.99 44.05
N ASN A 6 -19.30 16.40 43.17
CA ASN A 6 -19.45 15.03 42.74
C ASN A 6 -20.89 14.71 42.24
N GLY A 7 -21.54 15.67 41.56
CA GLY A 7 -22.91 15.55 41.06
C GLY A 7 -24.01 15.73 42.11
N VAL A 8 -23.65 15.93 43.39
CA VAL A 8 -24.61 16.10 44.50
C VAL A 8 -24.76 17.57 44.86
N ASP A 9 -26.01 18.04 44.97
CA ASP A 9 -26.31 19.37 45.51
C ASP A 9 -26.05 19.38 47.03
N MET A 10 -24.97 20.07 47.42
CA MET A 10 -24.53 20.13 48.82
C MET A 10 -25.48 20.91 49.72
N SER A 11 -26.44 21.66 49.16
CA SER A 11 -27.48 22.34 49.93
C SER A 11 -28.43 21.39 50.68
N LYS A 12 -28.37 20.08 50.38
CA LYS A 12 -29.09 19.05 51.15
C LYS A 12 -28.56 18.86 52.55
N PHE A 13 -27.26 19.13 52.76
CA PHE A 13 -26.57 18.84 54.01
C PHE A 13 -26.38 20.08 54.90
N PHE A 14 -26.14 21.24 54.25
CA PHE A 14 -25.78 22.45 54.95
C PHE A 14 -26.12 23.73 54.17
N ARG A 15 -26.12 24.86 54.87
CA ARG A 15 -26.11 26.19 54.29
C ARG A 15 -24.65 26.68 54.22
N ILE A 16 -24.27 27.33 53.12
CA ILE A 16 -22.97 27.98 52.99
C ILE A 16 -23.09 29.38 53.59
N SER A 17 -22.25 29.67 54.58
CA SER A 17 -22.12 31.00 55.15
C SER A 17 -21.10 31.86 54.41
N ARG A 18 -19.99 31.26 54.01
CA ARG A 18 -18.88 31.93 53.33
C ARG A 18 -18.07 30.95 52.46
N VAL A 19 -17.56 31.41 51.31
CA VAL A 19 -16.55 30.73 50.54
C VAL A 19 -15.31 31.59 50.46
N GLU A 20 -14.16 31.02 50.82
CA GLU A 20 -12.85 31.68 50.65
C GLU A 20 -12.19 31.17 49.41
N ARG A 21 -12.06 32.04 48.43
CA ARG A 21 -11.28 31.84 47.20
C ARG A 21 -10.18 32.89 47.15
N TYR A 22 -8.94 32.46 47.14
CA TYR A 22 -7.81 33.37 47.07
C TYR A 22 -7.64 33.93 45.65
N ILE A 23 -7.08 35.14 45.52
CA ILE A 23 -6.74 35.73 44.22
C ILE A 23 -5.48 35.04 43.72
N GLY A 24 -5.65 34.26 42.68
CA GLY A 24 -4.57 33.43 42.14
C GLY A 24 -4.13 32.29 43.04
N ASN A 25 -3.06 31.63 42.72
CA ASN A 25 -2.46 30.53 43.45
C ASN A 25 -1.21 30.99 44.21
N GLU A 26 -0.83 30.25 45.24
CA GLU A 26 0.46 30.47 45.90
C GLU A 26 1.62 30.30 44.92
N ARG A 27 2.57 31.23 44.96
CA ARG A 27 3.72 31.23 44.09
C ARG A 27 5.01 31.19 44.87
N THR A 28 5.86 30.22 44.59
CA THR A 28 7.21 30.11 45.13
C THR A 28 8.22 30.55 44.07
N ILE A 29 9.05 31.52 44.39
CA ILE A 29 10.06 32.07 43.51
C ILE A 29 11.42 31.53 43.97
N SER A 30 12.11 30.82 43.09
CA SER A 30 13.48 30.38 43.32
C SER A 30 14.44 31.42 42.73
N LEU A 31 15.40 31.86 43.54
CA LEU A 31 16.36 32.88 43.17
C LEU A 31 17.78 32.32 43.11
N ASN A 32 18.57 32.83 42.21
CA ASN A 32 20.04 32.73 42.25
C ASN A 32 20.59 34.07 42.78
N GLU A 33 21.28 34.03 43.91
CA GLU A 33 21.91 35.21 44.47
C GLU A 33 23.04 35.69 43.58
N SER A 34 23.09 37.01 43.35
CA SER A 34 24.20 37.66 42.64
C SER A 34 25.28 38.06 43.65
N PHE A 35 26.57 37.89 43.25
CA PHE A 35 27.71 38.12 44.15
C PHE A 35 27.80 39.60 44.65
N ASN A 36 27.32 40.58 43.92
CA ASN A 36 27.49 41.99 44.29
C ASN A 36 26.21 42.67 44.72
N LEU A 37 25.09 42.45 44.00
CA LEU A 37 23.80 43.09 44.32
C LEU A 37 22.65 42.37 43.64
N GLY A 38 21.59 42.05 44.45
CA GLY A 38 20.35 41.49 43.94
C GLY A 38 20.41 39.99 43.66
N ALA A 39 19.38 39.51 43.02
CA ALA A 39 19.24 38.08 42.63
C ALA A 39 18.55 37.97 41.28
N SER A 40 18.86 36.91 40.52
CA SER A 40 18.14 36.54 39.31
C SER A 40 17.08 35.47 39.61
N ILE A 41 15.97 35.54 38.91
CA ILE A 41 14.90 34.53 39.05
C ILE A 41 15.33 33.27 38.34
N ARG A 42 15.50 32.18 39.08
CA ARG A 42 15.79 30.84 38.53
C ARG A 42 14.53 30.16 37.99
N GLY A 43 13.40 30.35 38.68
CA GLY A 43 12.10 29.79 38.30
C GLY A 43 10.98 30.25 39.23
N VAL A 44 9.77 30.12 38.73
CA VAL A 44 8.53 30.42 39.50
C VAL A 44 7.67 29.16 39.46
N LYS A 45 7.33 28.61 40.61
CA LYS A 45 6.41 27.49 40.77
C LYS A 45 5.07 28.02 41.25
N THR A 46 4.00 27.71 40.53
CA THR A 46 2.61 27.96 40.94
C THR A 46 2.05 26.70 41.59
N SER A 47 1.57 26.79 42.80
CA SER A 47 1.03 25.68 43.58
C SER A 47 -0.43 25.40 43.26
N SER A 48 -0.98 24.30 43.80
CA SER A 48 -2.39 24.00 43.80
C SER A 48 -3.21 25.11 44.50
N LYS A 49 -4.48 25.21 44.17
CA LYS A 49 -5.39 26.16 44.80
C LYS A 49 -6.14 25.51 45.97
N ILE A 50 -6.42 26.30 47.02
CA ILE A 50 -7.26 25.86 48.11
C ILE A 50 -8.54 26.70 48.13
N ILE A 51 -9.69 26.03 48.26
CA ILE A 51 -11.00 26.65 48.46
C ILE A 51 -11.55 26.20 49.82
N LYS A 52 -11.87 27.15 50.69
CA LYS A 52 -12.49 26.84 51.95
C LYS A 52 -13.96 27.21 51.92
N VAL A 53 -14.82 26.25 52.27
CA VAL A 53 -16.25 26.40 52.30
C VAL A 53 -16.68 26.36 53.77
N HIS A 54 -17.13 27.50 54.30
CA HIS A 54 -17.70 27.61 55.63
C HIS A 54 -19.17 27.21 55.60
N ILE A 55 -19.56 26.25 56.41
CA ILE A 55 -20.88 25.62 56.38
C ILE A 55 -21.59 25.71 57.72
N GLU A 56 -22.90 25.79 57.63
CA GLU A 56 -23.83 25.71 58.74
C GLU A 56 -24.85 24.59 58.49
N PRO A 57 -25.02 23.62 59.43
CA PRO A 57 -25.95 22.51 59.25
C PRO A 57 -27.43 23.02 59.11
N LEU A 58 -28.20 22.27 58.30
CA LEU A 58 -29.60 22.61 57.98
C LEU A 58 -30.63 22.05 58.96
N GLU A 59 -30.21 21.28 59.95
CA GLU A 59 -31.17 20.65 60.87
C GLU A 59 -31.87 21.60 61.84
N ILE A 60 -33.08 21.18 62.32
CA ILE A 60 -34.02 21.96 63.13
C ILE A 60 -33.39 22.48 64.44
N ASN A 61 -32.29 21.87 64.87
CA ASN A 61 -31.48 22.27 66.03
C ASN A 61 -30.05 22.71 65.69
N GLY A 62 -29.71 22.93 64.40
CA GLY A 62 -28.41 23.43 64.02
C GLY A 62 -27.27 22.45 64.28
N ILE A 63 -27.52 21.13 64.40
CA ILE A 63 -26.60 20.09 64.72
C ILE A 63 -26.61 19.07 63.59
N LEU A 64 -25.46 18.75 63.01
CA LEU A 64 -25.31 17.61 62.09
C LEU A 64 -25.54 16.30 62.84
N THR A 65 -26.61 15.56 62.49
CA THR A 65 -26.80 14.20 63.03
C THR A 65 -25.72 13.26 62.53
N GLU A 66 -25.46 12.17 63.25
CA GLU A 66 -24.45 11.18 62.85
C GLU A 66 -24.81 10.53 61.48
N SER A 67 -26.13 10.32 61.23
CA SER A 67 -26.56 9.79 59.90
C SER A 67 -26.18 10.73 58.76
N LEU A 68 -26.41 12.05 58.92
CA LEU A 68 -26.10 13.07 57.93
C LEU A 68 -24.58 13.24 57.76
N LYS A 69 -23.79 13.05 58.84
CA LYS A 69 -22.31 13.01 58.75
C LYS A 69 -21.83 11.82 57.90
N HIS A 70 -22.42 10.63 58.08
CA HIS A 70 -22.08 9.46 57.28
C HIS A 70 -22.41 9.65 55.80
N GLU A 71 -23.58 10.22 55.47
CA GLU A 71 -23.94 10.52 54.07
C GLU A 71 -22.98 11.56 53.47
N LEU A 72 -22.69 12.63 54.21
CA LEU A 72 -21.73 13.65 53.76
C LEU A 72 -20.33 13.08 53.57
N ALA A 73 -19.87 12.23 54.51
CA ALA A 73 -18.60 11.53 54.38
C ALA A 73 -18.54 10.66 53.13
N GLY A 74 -19.62 9.95 52.75
CA GLY A 74 -19.70 9.17 51.51
C GLY A 74 -19.56 10.00 50.26
N VAL A 75 -20.02 11.27 50.27
CA VAL A 75 -19.85 12.17 49.11
C VAL A 75 -18.44 12.77 49.06
N LEU A 76 -17.87 13.09 50.23
CA LEU A 76 -16.58 13.80 50.33
C LEU A 76 -15.36 12.88 50.26
N ASN A 77 -15.47 11.63 50.75
CA ASN A 77 -14.37 10.68 50.85
C ASN A 77 -14.16 9.96 49.51
N VAL A 78 -13.57 10.64 48.56
CA VAL A 78 -13.26 10.19 47.23
C VAL A 78 -11.75 10.21 47.00
N ASN A 79 -11.25 9.29 46.17
CA ASN A 79 -9.80 9.14 45.88
C ASN A 79 -9.29 10.03 44.72
N GLU A 80 -10.22 10.66 44.00
CA GLU A 80 -9.95 11.53 42.86
C GLU A 80 -10.64 12.87 42.97
N ALA A 81 -10.03 13.91 42.41
CA ALA A 81 -10.66 15.24 42.37
C ALA A 81 -11.99 15.20 41.60
N LYS A 82 -13.04 15.66 42.17
CA LYS A 82 -14.39 15.67 41.61
C LYS A 82 -14.84 17.08 41.24
N LYS A 83 -15.76 17.16 40.28
CA LYS A 83 -16.31 18.43 39.79
C LYS A 83 -17.07 19.20 40.88
N MET A 84 -16.69 20.46 41.02
CA MET A 84 -17.35 21.45 41.91
C MET A 84 -17.85 22.59 41.06
N VAL A 85 -19.15 22.97 41.20
CA VAL A 85 -19.74 24.13 40.53
C VAL A 85 -20.42 24.98 41.58
N PHE A 86 -20.10 26.26 41.62
CA PHE A 86 -20.69 27.24 42.53
C PHE A 86 -21.78 28.05 41.84
N SER A 87 -22.84 28.40 42.57
CA SER A 87 -23.98 29.12 41.98
C SER A 87 -23.70 30.57 41.58
N ASP A 88 -22.62 31.17 42.07
CA ASP A 88 -22.14 32.51 41.67
C ASP A 88 -21.26 32.51 40.40
N GLU A 89 -20.75 31.33 39.99
CA GLU A 89 -19.99 31.13 38.76
C GLU A 89 -20.46 29.83 38.04
N PRO A 90 -21.71 29.77 37.56
CA PRO A 90 -22.28 28.54 37.03
C PRO A 90 -21.67 28.10 35.70
N ASP A 91 -20.97 28.98 35.00
CA ASP A 91 -20.23 28.77 33.77
C ASP A 91 -18.85 28.14 33.99
N LYS A 92 -18.42 28.02 35.29
CA LYS A 92 -17.13 27.46 35.66
C LYS A 92 -17.27 26.29 36.62
N TYR A 93 -16.25 25.41 36.58
CA TYR A 93 -16.11 24.34 37.57
C TYR A 93 -14.66 24.20 38.02
N TYR A 94 -14.48 23.66 39.22
CA TYR A 94 -13.18 23.25 39.76
C TYR A 94 -13.14 21.72 39.89
N LEU A 95 -11.95 21.15 39.80
CA LEU A 95 -11.69 19.75 40.14
C LEU A 95 -11.12 19.72 41.58
N GLY A 96 -11.95 19.42 42.54
CA GLY A 96 -11.61 19.50 43.95
C GLY A 96 -11.63 18.16 44.66
N LEU A 97 -10.75 18.04 45.68
CA LEU A 97 -10.69 16.91 46.62
C LEU A 97 -10.77 17.45 48.02
N ALA A 98 -11.69 16.93 48.84
CA ALA A 98 -11.75 17.31 50.23
C ALA A 98 -10.47 16.93 50.98
N GLN A 99 -9.87 17.87 51.71
CA GLN A 99 -8.58 17.70 52.38
C GLN A 99 -8.70 18.00 53.86
N GLY A 100 -7.97 17.26 54.67
CA GLY A 100 -7.86 17.46 56.09
C GLY A 100 -9.07 16.98 56.88
N GLU A 101 -9.04 17.23 58.20
CA GLU A 101 -10.10 16.87 59.11
C GLU A 101 -11.22 17.93 59.04
N ILE A 102 -12.47 17.45 58.88
CA ILE A 102 -13.64 18.32 58.92
C ILE A 102 -14.22 18.28 60.31
N SER A 103 -13.74 19.21 61.15
CA SER A 103 -14.22 19.33 62.51
C SER A 103 -15.45 20.27 62.61
N THR A 104 -16.41 19.88 63.39
CA THR A 104 -17.58 20.74 63.71
C THR A 104 -17.31 21.51 65.02
N GLU A 105 -17.30 22.82 64.90
CA GLU A 105 -17.21 23.70 66.08
C GLU A 105 -18.60 23.98 66.59
N LYS A 106 -18.86 23.65 67.85
CA LYS A 106 -20.12 23.96 68.53
C LYS A 106 -20.03 25.37 69.11
N VAL A 107 -20.66 26.35 68.45
CA VAL A 107 -20.66 27.76 68.87
C VAL A 107 -21.70 28.04 69.92
N ALA A 108 -22.87 27.37 69.81
CA ALA A 108 -23.95 27.48 70.77
C ALA A 108 -24.69 26.13 70.89
N ARG A 109 -25.56 25.96 71.83
CA ARG A 109 -26.33 24.72 72.04
C ARG A 109 -27.19 24.33 70.83
N TRP A 110 -27.50 25.31 69.97
CA TRP A 110 -28.33 25.21 68.77
C TRP A 110 -27.65 25.63 67.53
N TYR A 111 -26.29 25.86 67.53
CA TYR A 111 -25.55 26.34 66.38
C TYR A 111 -24.18 25.72 66.32
N GLN A 112 -23.91 25.07 65.18
CA GLN A 112 -22.63 24.53 64.82
C GLN A 112 -22.14 25.13 63.50
N ARG A 113 -20.84 25.19 63.30
CA ARG A 113 -20.23 25.53 62.05
C ARG A 113 -19.09 24.57 61.77
N ALA A 114 -18.77 24.43 60.51
CA ALA A 114 -17.59 23.66 60.06
C ALA A 114 -16.97 24.32 58.84
N VAL A 115 -15.74 23.95 58.56
CA VAL A 115 -15.03 24.36 57.34
C VAL A 115 -14.63 23.13 56.58
N ILE A 116 -15.03 23.05 55.30
CA ILE A 116 -14.55 22.02 54.39
C ILE A 116 -13.48 22.67 53.51
N THR A 117 -12.30 22.13 53.58
CA THR A 117 -11.17 22.56 52.75
C THR A 117 -11.05 21.66 51.51
N PHE A 118 -11.10 22.25 50.34
CA PHE A 118 -10.91 21.56 49.08
C PHE A 118 -9.57 21.94 48.50
N LEU A 119 -8.76 20.94 48.18
CA LEU A 119 -7.58 21.06 47.36
C LEU A 119 -7.98 20.97 45.87
N ILE A 120 -7.54 21.92 45.08
CA ILE A 120 -7.71 21.96 43.64
C ILE A 120 -6.34 21.66 43.03
N PRO A 121 -6.01 20.42 42.66
CA PRO A 121 -4.66 19.99 42.28
C PRO A 121 -4.09 20.72 41.07
N ASP A 122 -4.90 20.97 40.06
CA ASP A 122 -4.51 21.70 38.83
C ASP A 122 -4.54 23.25 39.01
N GLY A 123 -5.05 23.72 40.14
CA GLY A 123 -5.00 25.12 40.54
C GLY A 123 -5.90 26.07 39.75
N VAL A 124 -6.81 25.59 38.91
CA VAL A 124 -7.57 26.41 37.97
C VAL A 124 -9.08 26.12 38.02
N ALA A 125 -9.85 27.10 37.59
CA ALA A 125 -11.26 26.91 37.21
C ALA A 125 -11.30 26.59 35.70
N HIS A 126 -12.22 25.72 35.29
CA HIS A 126 -12.46 25.32 33.90
C HIS A 126 -13.82 25.82 33.43
N SER A 127 -13.94 26.19 32.16
CA SER A 127 -15.27 26.44 31.57
C SER A 127 -16.11 25.14 31.57
N THR A 128 -17.40 25.29 31.86
CA THR A 128 -18.36 24.17 31.79
C THR A 128 -18.64 23.73 30.36
N THR A 129 -18.39 24.59 29.38
CA THR A 129 -18.64 24.36 27.96
C THR A 129 -17.35 24.40 27.16
N TYR A 130 -17.32 23.66 26.06
CA TYR A 130 -16.23 23.75 25.08
C TYR A 130 -16.50 24.88 24.09
N LYS A 131 -15.49 25.71 23.86
CA LYS A 131 -15.41 26.58 22.70
C LYS A 131 -15.02 25.74 21.49
N LYS A 132 -15.69 25.96 20.36
CA LYS A 132 -15.51 25.18 19.14
C LYS A 132 -15.01 26.09 18.01
N PHE A 133 -13.95 25.63 17.31
CA PHE A 133 -13.37 26.32 16.17
C PHE A 133 -13.38 25.37 14.97
N LEU A 134 -13.98 25.83 13.87
CA LEU A 134 -14.11 25.08 12.62
C LEU A 134 -13.46 25.81 11.45
N ASP A 135 -13.41 27.15 11.54
CA ASP A 135 -12.98 27.99 10.42
C ASP A 135 -11.46 28.05 10.36
N TYR A 136 -10.93 27.85 9.17
CA TYR A 136 -9.52 27.95 8.88
C TYR A 136 -9.26 28.63 7.54
N THR A 137 -8.06 29.15 7.35
CA THR A 137 -7.52 29.56 6.05
C THR A 137 -6.60 28.44 5.56
N GLN A 138 -6.68 28.13 4.27
CA GLN A 138 -5.86 27.07 3.66
C GLN A 138 -4.82 27.69 2.72
N ASP A 139 -3.58 27.20 2.82
CA ASP A 139 -2.50 27.46 1.88
C ASP A 139 -1.78 26.14 1.56
N GLY A 140 -2.07 25.58 0.38
CA GLY A 140 -1.60 24.27 -0.01
C GLY A 140 -2.06 23.18 0.97
N ASN A 141 -1.10 22.51 1.61
CA ASN A 141 -1.32 21.45 2.61
C ASN A 141 -1.32 21.97 4.06
N LYS A 142 -1.37 23.29 4.26
CA LYS A 142 -1.42 23.94 5.58
C LYS A 142 -2.80 24.54 5.84
N LEU A 143 -3.32 24.29 7.04
CA LEU A 143 -4.57 24.82 7.55
C LEU A 143 -4.25 25.70 8.76
N THR A 144 -4.62 26.97 8.72
CA THR A 144 -4.36 27.94 9.80
C THR A 144 -5.66 28.31 10.49
N PHE A 145 -5.75 28.02 11.78
CA PHE A 145 -6.87 28.32 12.65
C PHE A 145 -6.54 29.53 13.51
N LYS A 146 -7.50 30.44 13.64
CA LYS A 146 -7.42 31.60 14.57
C LYS A 146 -8.22 31.27 15.81
N LEU A 147 -7.52 31.03 16.90
CA LEU A 147 -8.11 30.65 18.19
C LEU A 147 -8.14 31.86 19.12
N GLN A 148 -9.16 31.91 19.96
CA GLN A 148 -9.32 32.94 21.01
C GLN A 148 -9.55 32.27 22.36
N ASN A 149 -8.61 32.42 23.30
CA ASN A 149 -8.69 32.00 24.69
C ASN A 149 -9.00 33.24 25.55
N ASP A 150 -10.23 33.31 26.08
CA ASP A 150 -10.66 34.38 26.95
C ASP A 150 -10.37 34.07 28.44
N GLY A 151 -9.76 32.91 28.72
CA GLY A 151 -9.19 32.59 30.02
C GLY A 151 -7.95 33.42 30.36
N ASN A 152 -7.45 33.29 31.58
CA ASN A 152 -6.24 33.97 32.03
C ASN A 152 -5.02 33.04 32.18
N THR A 153 -5.16 31.77 31.75
CA THR A 153 -4.08 30.78 31.71
C THR A 153 -4.22 29.88 30.49
N ASN A 154 -3.18 29.08 30.21
CA ASN A 154 -3.16 28.20 29.07
C ASN A 154 -4.31 27.20 29.09
N ALA A 155 -4.98 27.05 27.97
CA ALA A 155 -5.96 26.01 27.71
C ALA A 155 -5.35 24.89 26.86
N TYR A 156 -5.86 23.67 26.99
CA TYR A 156 -5.37 22.50 26.23
C TYR A 156 -6.45 22.05 25.24
N PRO A 157 -6.17 22.09 23.94
CA PRO A 157 -7.19 21.76 22.94
C PRO A 157 -7.37 20.25 22.76
N ILE A 158 -8.59 19.88 22.35
CA ILE A 158 -8.91 18.57 21.77
C ILE A 158 -9.09 18.79 20.27
N ILE A 159 -8.31 18.15 19.45
CA ILE A 159 -8.34 18.28 18.00
C ILE A 159 -8.89 16.99 17.42
N LYS A 160 -10.01 17.08 16.71
CA LYS A 160 -10.63 15.98 15.99
C LYS A 160 -10.43 16.20 14.50
N ILE A 161 -9.92 15.19 13.84
CA ILE A 161 -9.55 15.24 12.43
C ILE A 161 -10.22 14.06 11.72
N LYS A 162 -11.03 14.35 10.72
CA LYS A 162 -11.62 13.34 9.85
C LYS A 162 -11.05 13.48 8.46
N HIS A 163 -10.34 12.45 8.00
CA HIS A 163 -9.68 12.45 6.71
C HIS A 163 -10.67 12.30 5.55
N ASN A 164 -10.52 13.13 4.52
CA ASN A 164 -11.31 13.10 3.29
C ASN A 164 -10.55 12.45 2.12
N SER A 165 -9.23 12.31 2.24
CA SER A 165 -8.34 11.61 1.31
C SER A 165 -7.24 10.89 2.08
N GLU A 166 -6.46 10.06 1.40
CA GLU A 166 -5.26 9.46 2.00
C GLU A 166 -4.32 10.51 2.56
N ASN A 167 -3.73 10.18 3.72
CA ASN A 167 -2.77 11.03 4.40
C ASN A 167 -1.80 10.16 5.23
N GLY A 168 -0.54 10.55 5.32
CA GLY A 168 0.47 9.86 6.14
C GLY A 168 0.91 10.68 7.36
N TYR A 169 0.62 12.01 7.38
CA TYR A 169 1.20 12.95 8.32
C TYR A 169 0.19 13.95 8.85
N ILE A 170 0.26 14.21 10.14
CA ILE A 170 -0.44 15.31 10.80
C ILE A 170 0.60 16.07 11.61
N GLY A 171 0.94 17.28 11.21
CA GLY A 171 1.76 18.21 11.97
C GLY A 171 0.92 19.33 12.52
N ILE A 172 1.10 19.72 13.78
CA ILE A 172 0.38 20.80 14.44
C ILE A 172 1.40 21.67 15.17
N ALA A 173 1.34 22.97 15.00
CA ALA A 173 2.27 23.90 15.64
C ALA A 173 1.60 25.21 16.01
N ASN A 174 2.06 25.79 17.09
CA ASN A 174 1.78 27.16 17.49
C ASN A 174 3.00 27.76 18.24
N GLU A 175 2.85 28.90 18.85
CA GLU A 175 3.92 29.57 19.61
C GLU A 175 4.36 28.79 20.88
N THR A 176 3.58 27.81 21.37
CA THR A 176 3.92 27.04 22.57
C THR A 176 4.66 25.74 22.27
N GLY A 177 4.61 25.24 21.03
CA GLY A 177 5.26 23.99 20.66
C GLY A 177 4.83 23.44 19.31
N ALA A 178 5.31 22.23 19.03
CA ALA A 178 4.96 21.47 17.84
C ALA A 178 4.69 20.01 18.18
N PHE A 179 3.70 19.45 17.54
CA PHE A 179 3.27 18.07 17.70
C PHE A 179 3.06 17.43 16.34
N ALA A 180 3.52 16.20 16.14
CA ALA A 180 3.35 15.52 14.87
C ALA A 180 3.10 14.03 15.02
N LEU A 181 2.33 13.48 14.09
CA LEU A 181 2.00 12.05 13.95
C LEU A 181 2.34 11.56 12.55
N GLY A 182 2.86 10.34 12.46
CA GLY A 182 3.11 9.66 11.18
C GLY A 182 4.34 10.15 10.42
N SER A 183 4.37 9.93 9.10
CA SER A 183 5.45 10.31 8.18
C SER A 183 4.95 11.27 7.12
N SER A 184 5.76 12.31 6.82
CA SER A 184 5.45 13.26 5.74
C SER A 184 5.69 12.70 4.34
N GLU A 185 6.48 11.62 4.24
CA GLU A 185 6.77 10.94 2.99
C GLU A 185 5.69 9.90 2.72
N GLU A 186 5.34 9.74 1.45
CA GLU A 186 4.43 8.71 1.00
C GLU A 186 5.06 7.33 1.25
N GLU A 187 4.36 6.42 1.90
CA GLU A 187 4.84 5.05 2.14
C GLU A 187 4.78 4.19 0.89
N ASP A 188 4.43 4.79 -0.22
CA ASP A 188 4.29 4.19 -1.51
C ASP A 188 5.59 4.06 -2.27
N GLY A 189 5.67 2.99 -3.05
CA GLY A 189 6.59 2.97 -4.15
C GLY A 189 7.71 1.98 -4.08
N THR A 190 7.43 0.75 -3.71
CA THR A 190 8.27 -0.35 -4.17
C THR A 190 7.82 -0.76 -5.56
N ILE A 191 8.65 -0.45 -6.57
CA ILE A 191 8.49 -1.07 -7.89
C ILE A 191 8.95 -2.51 -7.76
N VAL A 192 8.02 -3.44 -7.96
CA VAL A 192 8.28 -4.88 -7.98
C VAL A 192 8.29 -5.34 -9.43
N TYR A 193 9.34 -6.06 -9.84
CA TYR A 193 9.43 -6.65 -11.16
C TYR A 193 8.90 -8.07 -11.14
N ARG A 194 7.95 -8.39 -12.02
CA ARG A 194 7.34 -9.72 -12.16
C ARG A 194 7.30 -10.12 -13.64
N ASN A 195 7.28 -11.42 -13.90
CA ASN A 195 6.98 -11.91 -15.24
C ASN A 195 5.46 -11.87 -15.45
N GLU A 196 5.05 -11.49 -16.67
CA GLU A 196 3.67 -11.44 -17.09
C GLU A 196 3.45 -12.36 -18.28
N THR A 197 2.53 -13.31 -18.14
CA THR A 197 2.14 -14.21 -19.22
C THR A 197 1.24 -13.44 -20.20
N LEU A 198 1.74 -13.24 -21.42
CA LEU A 198 1.01 -12.52 -22.45
C LEU A 198 0.08 -13.44 -23.25
N PHE A 199 0.44 -14.72 -23.43
CA PHE A 199 -0.51 -15.77 -23.81
C PHE A 199 -0.04 -17.15 -23.34
N ASP A 200 -0.99 -18.05 -23.08
CA ASP A 200 -0.75 -19.42 -22.61
C ASP A 200 -1.69 -20.41 -23.31
N TYR A 201 -1.13 -21.16 -24.26
CA TYR A 201 -1.79 -22.30 -24.90
C TYR A 201 -1.23 -23.64 -24.40
N SER A 202 -0.66 -23.66 -23.20
CA SER A 202 -0.11 -24.89 -22.61
C SER A 202 -1.18 -25.90 -22.20
N LYS A 203 -2.42 -25.45 -21.98
CA LYS A 203 -3.56 -26.29 -21.59
C LYS A 203 -4.56 -26.56 -22.71
N ALA A 204 -4.64 -25.72 -23.72
CA ALA A 204 -5.66 -25.75 -24.75
C ALA A 204 -5.09 -25.47 -26.13
N ILE A 205 -4.33 -26.41 -26.68
CA ILE A 205 -3.68 -26.30 -28.01
C ILE A 205 -4.69 -26.00 -29.14
N ALA A 206 -5.98 -26.28 -28.92
CA ALA A 206 -7.02 -25.90 -29.87
C ALA A 206 -6.99 -24.41 -30.21
N GLN A 207 -6.65 -23.57 -29.22
CA GLN A 207 -6.53 -22.13 -29.39
C GLN A 207 -5.35 -21.75 -30.29
N ALA A 208 -4.35 -22.60 -30.45
CA ALA A 208 -3.24 -22.37 -31.38
C ALA A 208 -3.70 -22.32 -32.85
N LEU A 209 -4.90 -22.78 -33.16
CA LEU A 209 -5.53 -22.64 -34.50
C LEU A 209 -6.35 -21.38 -34.67
N GLU A 210 -6.62 -20.64 -33.60
CA GLU A 210 -7.31 -19.33 -33.66
C GLU A 210 -6.39 -18.25 -34.25
N GLY A 211 -5.07 -18.47 -34.26
CA GLY A 211 -4.11 -17.60 -34.95
C GLY A 211 -4.42 -17.49 -36.44
N ALA A 212 -4.20 -16.31 -37.02
CA ALA A 212 -4.48 -16.04 -38.42
C ALA A 212 -3.70 -17.00 -39.33
N PRO A 213 -4.38 -17.69 -40.25
CA PRO A 213 -3.72 -18.66 -41.16
C PRO A 213 -3.00 -17.94 -42.29
N ASN A 214 -1.83 -18.46 -42.66
CA ASN A 214 -1.12 -18.15 -43.90
C ASN A 214 -0.82 -16.66 -44.14
N VAL A 215 -0.57 -15.91 -43.06
CA VAL A 215 -0.17 -14.48 -43.05
C VAL A 215 1.20 -14.27 -42.40
N ALA A 216 1.97 -15.33 -42.19
CA ALA A 216 3.22 -15.26 -41.46
C ALA A 216 4.31 -14.53 -42.23
N LYS A 217 5.14 -13.77 -41.51
CA LYS A 217 6.47 -13.32 -41.98
C LYS A 217 7.52 -14.27 -41.44
N LEU A 218 8.19 -14.99 -42.31
CA LEU A 218 9.24 -15.91 -41.98
C LEU A 218 10.62 -15.35 -42.38
N ASN A 219 11.70 -15.99 -41.95
CA ASN A 219 13.06 -15.68 -42.42
C ASN A 219 13.22 -15.89 -43.94
N HIS A 220 12.52 -16.88 -44.45
CA HIS A 220 12.43 -17.19 -45.88
C HIS A 220 10.95 -17.29 -46.24
N MET A 221 10.51 -16.54 -47.24
CA MET A 221 9.12 -16.49 -47.67
C MET A 221 8.94 -17.40 -48.91
N PRO A 222 8.04 -18.39 -48.83
CA PRO A 222 7.63 -19.11 -50.00
C PRO A 222 6.80 -18.22 -50.91
N PRO A 223 6.64 -18.53 -52.20
CA PRO A 223 5.77 -17.80 -53.12
C PRO A 223 4.31 -17.77 -52.66
N SER A 224 3.85 -18.83 -51.98
CA SER A 224 2.55 -18.90 -51.35
C SER A 224 2.52 -19.93 -50.21
N PHE A 225 1.54 -19.78 -49.30
CA PHE A 225 1.26 -20.80 -48.29
C PHE A 225 0.12 -21.68 -48.81
N ASP A 226 0.42 -22.96 -49.09
CA ASP A 226 -0.49 -23.90 -49.72
C ASP A 226 -0.84 -25.12 -48.86
N THR A 227 -0.32 -25.20 -47.66
CA THR A 227 -0.55 -26.29 -46.73
C THR A 227 -1.54 -25.88 -45.63
N GLU A 228 -2.49 -26.75 -45.32
CA GLU A 228 -3.44 -26.57 -44.23
C GLU A 228 -2.91 -27.13 -42.92
N LEU A 229 -2.91 -26.32 -41.86
CA LEU A 229 -2.67 -26.78 -40.49
C LEU A 229 -4.00 -26.99 -39.78
N LYS A 230 -4.16 -28.18 -39.14
CA LYS A 230 -5.38 -28.53 -38.43
C LYS A 230 -5.12 -29.14 -37.05
N ARG A 231 -6.11 -29.12 -36.20
CA ARG A 231 -6.13 -29.83 -34.91
C ARG A 231 -6.35 -31.33 -35.17
N LYS A 232 -5.56 -32.17 -34.48
CA LYS A 232 -5.74 -33.62 -34.49
C LYS A 232 -5.52 -34.18 -33.10
N ARG A 233 -6.43 -35.05 -32.64
CA ARG A 233 -6.26 -35.87 -31.45
C ARG A 233 -5.57 -37.17 -31.85
N ILE A 234 -4.52 -37.53 -31.12
CA ILE A 234 -3.79 -38.78 -31.27
C ILE A 234 -3.68 -39.40 -29.86
N ASP A 235 -4.34 -40.53 -29.64
CA ASP A 235 -4.45 -41.12 -28.29
C ASP A 235 -3.24 -41.96 -27.89
N ASN A 236 -2.53 -42.53 -28.86
CA ASN A 236 -1.36 -43.35 -28.59
C ASN A 236 -0.29 -43.13 -29.67
N ILE A 237 0.72 -42.32 -29.38
CA ILE A 237 1.79 -42.01 -30.32
C ILE A 237 2.82 -43.15 -30.29
N LEU A 238 2.95 -43.84 -31.42
CA LEU A 238 3.93 -44.91 -31.62
C LEU A 238 3.94 -45.99 -30.52
N GLY A 239 2.79 -46.29 -29.93
CA GLY A 239 2.70 -47.30 -28.87
C GLY A 239 3.20 -46.84 -27.49
N SER A 240 3.45 -45.56 -27.29
CA SER A 240 3.98 -45.02 -26.04
C SER A 240 2.98 -45.00 -24.86
N GLY A 241 1.69 -45.26 -25.11
CA GLY A 241 0.61 -45.07 -24.16
C GLY A 241 0.30 -43.59 -23.85
N LYS A 242 0.99 -42.66 -24.54
CA LYS A 242 0.82 -41.21 -24.40
C LYS A 242 0.17 -40.61 -25.63
N GLY A 243 -0.73 -39.65 -25.44
CA GLY A 243 -1.42 -38.95 -26.50
C GLY A 243 -1.88 -37.57 -26.07
N GLY A 244 -2.51 -36.86 -26.96
CA GLY A 244 -2.99 -35.51 -26.74
C GLY A 244 -3.63 -34.89 -27.98
N GLU A 245 -3.81 -33.60 -27.93
CA GLU A 245 -4.26 -32.79 -29.05
C GLU A 245 -3.08 -31.98 -29.60
N TYR A 246 -2.93 -31.97 -30.91
CA TYR A 246 -1.80 -31.39 -31.60
C TYR A 246 -2.25 -30.56 -32.79
N VAL A 247 -1.45 -29.54 -33.14
CA VAL A 247 -1.48 -28.93 -34.48
C VAL A 247 -0.61 -29.78 -35.39
N VAL A 248 -1.17 -30.18 -36.54
CA VAL A 248 -0.54 -31.06 -37.52
C VAL A 248 -0.74 -30.53 -38.95
N ILE A 249 0.06 -31.01 -39.89
CA ILE A 249 -0.22 -30.84 -41.31
C ILE A 249 -1.51 -31.63 -41.62
N GLY A 250 -2.54 -30.92 -42.02
CA GLY A 250 -3.85 -31.47 -42.40
C GLY A 250 -3.83 -31.95 -43.85
N ASN A 251 -3.73 -31.01 -44.77
CA ASN A 251 -3.62 -31.23 -46.18
C ASN A 251 -2.33 -30.58 -46.67
N ARG A 252 -1.41 -31.40 -47.21
CA ARG A 252 -0.19 -30.91 -47.84
C ARG A 252 -0.57 -30.19 -49.15
N GLY A 253 0.01 -29.03 -49.36
CA GLY A 253 -0.08 -28.33 -50.63
C GLY A 253 0.54 -29.14 -51.80
N THR A 254 0.07 -28.91 -52.97
CA THR A 254 0.51 -29.59 -54.20
C THR A 254 0.76 -28.62 -55.33
N THR A 255 0.97 -27.35 -55.05
CA THR A 255 1.18 -26.30 -56.05
C THR A 255 2.42 -26.63 -56.88
N PRO A 256 2.30 -26.82 -58.22
CA PRO A 256 3.41 -27.21 -59.07
C PRO A 256 4.52 -26.16 -59.06
N GLY A 257 5.77 -26.63 -59.13
CA GLY A 257 6.95 -25.77 -59.16
C GLY A 257 7.46 -25.32 -57.78
N TYR A 258 6.79 -25.70 -56.67
CA TYR A 258 7.27 -25.43 -55.34
C TYR A 258 8.00 -26.63 -54.75
N THR A 259 9.13 -26.36 -54.11
CA THR A 259 9.89 -27.36 -53.37
C THR A 259 9.54 -27.43 -51.91
N GLU A 260 8.95 -26.36 -51.38
CA GLU A 260 8.44 -26.26 -50.01
C GLU A 260 6.95 -26.02 -50.04
N HIS A 261 6.20 -26.79 -49.23
CA HIS A 261 4.77 -26.67 -49.03
C HIS A 261 4.54 -26.35 -47.56
N ILE A 262 4.07 -25.15 -47.28
CA ILE A 262 4.07 -24.56 -45.93
C ILE A 262 2.65 -24.13 -45.53
N GLY A 263 2.28 -24.48 -44.31
CA GLY A 263 1.14 -23.92 -43.60
C GLY A 263 1.58 -23.14 -42.38
N THR A 264 0.89 -22.06 -42.07
CA THR A 264 1.26 -21.19 -40.93
C THR A 264 0.09 -20.82 -40.03
N ARG A 265 0.41 -20.43 -38.79
CA ARG A 265 -0.45 -19.74 -37.86
C ARG A 265 0.30 -18.58 -37.23
N THR A 266 -0.33 -17.44 -37.13
CA THR A 266 0.25 -16.21 -36.58
C THR A 266 -0.49 -15.81 -35.28
N PHE A 267 0.25 -15.64 -34.20
CA PHE A 267 -0.25 -15.22 -32.92
C PHE A 267 0.21 -13.78 -32.63
N ILE A 268 -0.68 -12.94 -32.12
CA ILE A 268 -0.36 -11.57 -31.73
C ILE A 268 0.14 -11.58 -30.29
N ILE A 269 1.28 -10.94 -30.04
CA ILE A 269 1.79 -10.65 -28.70
C ILE A 269 1.19 -9.30 -28.30
N ASN A 270 0.30 -9.31 -27.31
CA ASN A 270 -0.26 -8.09 -26.74
C ASN A 270 0.79 -7.36 -25.89
N PRO A 271 0.64 -6.04 -25.68
CA PRO A 271 1.46 -5.34 -24.70
C PRO A 271 1.18 -5.85 -23.29
N ASP A 272 2.10 -5.59 -22.36
CA ASP A 272 1.93 -5.89 -20.94
C ASP A 272 0.89 -4.98 -20.27
N SER A 273 0.70 -5.14 -18.96
CA SER A 273 -0.23 -4.34 -18.16
C SER A 273 0.09 -2.83 -18.16
N ASN A 274 1.32 -2.44 -18.51
CA ASN A 274 1.75 -1.04 -18.65
C ASN A 274 1.59 -0.51 -20.08
N GLY A 275 1.08 -1.31 -21.02
CA GLY A 275 0.94 -0.93 -22.43
C GLY A 275 2.22 -1.05 -23.24
N GLU A 276 3.27 -1.69 -22.69
CA GLU A 276 4.58 -1.81 -23.33
C GLU A 276 4.81 -3.18 -23.95
N TYR A 277 5.32 -3.21 -25.19
CA TYR A 277 5.74 -4.45 -25.85
C TYR A 277 7.09 -4.95 -25.34
N THR A 278 7.37 -6.23 -25.58
CA THR A 278 8.49 -6.91 -24.93
C THR A 278 9.82 -6.72 -25.66
N LEU A 279 10.88 -6.55 -24.86
CA LEU A 279 12.29 -6.69 -25.22
C LEU A 279 12.92 -7.87 -24.47
N ASN A 280 12.30 -8.26 -23.35
CA ASN A 280 12.78 -9.32 -22.47
C ASN A 280 11.68 -10.36 -22.35
N GLU A 281 11.91 -11.54 -22.89
CA GLU A 281 10.85 -12.52 -23.06
C GLU A 281 11.32 -13.96 -22.84
N HIS A 282 10.36 -14.79 -22.46
CA HIS A 282 10.49 -16.24 -22.37
C HIS A 282 9.45 -16.88 -23.28
N LEU A 283 9.89 -17.47 -24.36
CA LEU A 283 9.09 -18.26 -25.29
C LEU A 283 9.37 -19.74 -25.07
N TRP A 284 8.33 -20.48 -24.73
CA TRP A 284 8.42 -21.91 -24.49
C TRP A 284 7.33 -22.63 -25.26
N TRP A 285 7.69 -23.81 -25.87
CA TRP A 285 6.73 -24.70 -26.48
C TRP A 285 7.15 -26.15 -26.41
N GLN A 286 6.23 -27.07 -26.71
CA GLN A 286 6.53 -28.49 -26.90
C GLN A 286 6.21 -28.92 -28.32
N GLN A 287 7.06 -29.79 -28.85
CA GLN A 287 6.90 -30.39 -30.16
C GLN A 287 7.29 -31.87 -30.16
N ILE A 288 6.69 -32.63 -31.05
CA ILE A 288 7.10 -34.01 -31.36
C ILE A 288 7.60 -33.99 -32.81
N PHE A 289 8.81 -34.51 -33.05
CA PHE A 289 9.40 -34.55 -34.38
C PHE A 289 10.05 -35.89 -34.60
N ILE A 290 9.29 -36.83 -35.21
CA ILE A 290 9.72 -38.21 -35.41
C ILE A 290 9.39 -38.64 -36.83
N ALA A 291 10.45 -39.03 -37.60
CA ALA A 291 10.34 -39.70 -38.88
C ALA A 291 10.25 -41.21 -38.65
N THR A 292 9.30 -41.87 -39.30
CA THR A 292 9.14 -43.33 -39.28
C THR A 292 9.81 -44.03 -40.44
N ALA A 293 10.24 -43.27 -41.45
CA ALA A 293 10.99 -43.73 -42.59
C ALA A 293 12.10 -42.72 -42.97
N GLN A 294 13.19 -43.18 -43.52
CA GLN A 294 14.39 -42.38 -43.83
C GLN A 294 14.14 -41.31 -44.91
N ASP A 295 13.24 -41.58 -45.84
CA ASP A 295 12.89 -40.68 -46.94
C ASP A 295 11.87 -39.60 -46.61
N GLN A 296 11.32 -39.57 -45.36
CA GLN A 296 10.44 -38.52 -44.90
C GLN A 296 11.22 -37.22 -44.66
N LYS A 297 10.68 -36.11 -45.16
CA LYS A 297 11.28 -34.77 -45.04
C LYS A 297 10.25 -33.74 -44.53
N GLY A 298 10.73 -32.67 -43.98
CA GLY A 298 9.85 -31.60 -43.48
C GLY A 298 10.47 -30.80 -42.36
N PHE A 299 9.70 -29.84 -41.84
CA PHE A 299 10.18 -28.95 -40.82
C PHE A 299 9.01 -28.46 -39.91
N LEU A 300 9.44 -27.99 -38.78
CA LEU A 300 8.64 -27.15 -37.85
C LEU A 300 9.53 -25.98 -37.48
N LYS A 301 9.00 -24.75 -37.60
CA LYS A 301 9.72 -23.56 -37.16
C LYS A 301 8.76 -22.58 -36.44
N LEU A 302 9.30 -21.84 -35.48
CA LEU A 302 8.70 -20.66 -34.93
C LEU A 302 9.59 -19.48 -35.28
N CYS A 303 8.95 -18.40 -35.80
CA CYS A 303 9.57 -17.12 -36.06
C CYS A 303 8.89 -16.05 -35.22
N VAL A 304 9.68 -15.12 -34.68
CA VAL A 304 9.18 -13.94 -33.96
C VAL A 304 9.47 -12.73 -34.84
N THR A 305 8.46 -11.84 -34.94
CA THR A 305 8.56 -10.58 -35.66
C THR A 305 8.28 -9.39 -34.79
N GLY A 306 8.94 -8.29 -35.13
CA GLY A 306 8.62 -6.95 -34.68
C GLY A 306 7.82 -6.18 -35.71
N ILE A 307 7.85 -4.86 -35.59
CA ILE A 307 7.32 -3.93 -36.60
C ILE A 307 8.42 -2.93 -36.89
N ASP A 308 8.67 -2.71 -38.21
CA ASP A 308 9.59 -1.69 -38.68
C ASP A 308 9.01 -0.27 -38.58
N ASP A 309 9.81 0.72 -38.95
CA ASP A 309 9.41 2.15 -38.85
C ASP A 309 8.25 2.50 -39.80
N GLU A 310 8.02 1.68 -40.86
CA GLU A 310 6.91 1.83 -41.80
C GLU A 310 5.62 1.11 -41.36
N GLY A 311 5.67 0.35 -40.25
CA GLY A 311 4.55 -0.40 -39.71
C GLY A 311 4.38 -1.82 -40.29
N ASN A 312 5.35 -2.33 -41.04
CA ASN A 312 5.35 -3.68 -41.59
C ASN A 312 5.97 -4.69 -40.60
N ASP A 313 5.60 -5.95 -40.77
CA ASP A 313 6.23 -7.03 -39.99
C ASP A 313 7.71 -7.18 -40.36
N GLU A 314 8.60 -7.03 -39.37
CA GLU A 314 10.03 -7.22 -39.48
C GLU A 314 10.41 -8.56 -38.82
N PHE A 315 11.15 -9.42 -39.56
CA PHE A 315 11.68 -10.65 -38.98
C PHE A 315 12.73 -10.32 -37.89
N LEU A 316 12.63 -10.96 -36.72
CA LEU A 316 13.60 -10.79 -35.64
C LEU A 316 14.44 -12.05 -35.43
N TYR A 317 13.83 -13.15 -35.02
CA TYR A 317 14.53 -14.41 -34.73
C TYR A 317 13.59 -15.61 -34.82
N GLY A 318 14.18 -16.81 -34.84
CA GLY A 318 13.39 -18.04 -34.83
C GLY A 318 14.21 -19.28 -34.50
N ILE A 319 13.50 -20.37 -34.31
CA ILE A 319 14.06 -21.72 -34.24
C ILE A 319 13.37 -22.61 -35.28
N GLU A 320 14.15 -23.44 -35.95
CA GLU A 320 13.65 -24.48 -36.82
C GLU A 320 14.17 -25.85 -36.42
N THR A 321 13.30 -26.84 -36.55
CA THR A 321 13.64 -28.27 -36.60
C THR A 321 13.41 -28.73 -38.03
N TYR A 322 14.47 -29.07 -38.72
CA TYR A 322 14.43 -29.26 -40.18
C TYR A 322 15.13 -30.55 -40.63
N LYS A 323 14.40 -31.42 -41.30
CA LYS A 323 14.94 -32.64 -41.91
C LYS A 323 14.89 -32.54 -43.43
N ARG A 324 16.05 -32.32 -44.05
CA ARG A 324 16.21 -32.03 -45.48
C ARG A 324 16.64 -33.26 -46.30
N LYS A 325 17.35 -34.22 -45.68
CA LYS A 325 18.03 -35.34 -46.34
C LYS A 325 17.36 -36.67 -46.04
N ASN A 326 17.71 -37.71 -46.83
CA ASN A 326 17.42 -39.08 -46.48
C ASN A 326 18.25 -39.52 -45.25
N GLY A 327 17.81 -40.52 -44.52
CA GLY A 327 18.33 -40.85 -43.19
C GLY A 327 17.46 -40.26 -42.08
N PHE A 328 17.93 -40.25 -40.83
CA PHE A 328 17.23 -39.63 -39.69
C PHE A 328 17.88 -38.35 -39.22
N GLU A 329 19.04 -37.98 -39.79
CA GLU A 329 19.74 -36.75 -39.49
C GLU A 329 18.83 -35.53 -39.67
N THR A 330 18.77 -34.68 -38.65
CA THR A 330 17.83 -33.56 -38.53
C THR A 330 18.56 -32.39 -37.88
N GLU A 331 18.37 -31.23 -38.42
CA GLU A 331 18.93 -29.98 -37.94
C GLU A 331 18.00 -29.33 -36.91
N TYR A 332 18.61 -28.70 -35.88
CA TYR A 332 17.94 -27.81 -34.97
C TYR A 332 18.70 -26.49 -34.92
N ASN A 333 18.14 -25.44 -35.50
CA ASN A 333 18.85 -24.23 -35.82
C ASN A 333 18.16 -23.02 -35.13
N PHE A 334 18.95 -22.22 -34.41
CA PHE A 334 18.56 -20.88 -34.03
C PHE A 334 19.08 -19.89 -35.06
N PHE A 335 18.20 -19.06 -35.59
CA PHE A 335 18.50 -18.06 -36.59
C PHE A 335 17.86 -16.72 -36.17
N ALA A 336 18.51 -15.64 -36.59
CA ALA A 336 18.05 -14.29 -36.25
C ALA A 336 18.45 -13.31 -37.34
N LEU A 337 17.95 -12.09 -37.22
CA LEU A 337 18.31 -10.95 -38.06
C LEU A 337 19.83 -10.83 -38.12
N ASP A 338 20.38 -10.61 -39.30
CA ASP A 338 21.81 -10.46 -39.51
C ASP A 338 22.32 -9.12 -38.95
N ASP A 339 23.63 -8.97 -38.83
CA ASP A 339 24.27 -7.78 -38.28
C ASP A 339 24.00 -6.50 -39.12
N ASP A 340 23.72 -6.67 -40.42
CA ASP A 340 23.31 -5.57 -41.30
C ASP A 340 21.85 -5.12 -41.13
N GLY A 341 21.04 -5.88 -40.33
CA GLY A 341 19.63 -5.58 -40.06
C GLY A 341 18.68 -5.86 -41.23
N VAL A 342 19.12 -6.48 -42.31
CA VAL A 342 18.31 -6.72 -43.53
C VAL A 342 18.10 -8.22 -43.79
N GLY A 343 19.16 -9.01 -43.65
CA GLY A 343 19.14 -10.45 -43.85
C GLY A 343 18.90 -11.24 -42.57
N TRP A 344 19.15 -12.52 -42.66
CA TRP A 344 19.16 -13.41 -41.50
C TRP A 344 20.27 -14.43 -41.63
N ARG A 345 20.76 -14.98 -40.49
CA ARG A 345 21.75 -16.06 -40.46
C ARG A 345 21.50 -17.03 -39.32
N PHE A 346 22.13 -18.20 -39.41
CA PHE A 346 22.21 -19.16 -38.30
C PHE A 346 23.27 -18.70 -37.30
N TYR A 347 22.86 -18.55 -36.03
CA TYR A 347 23.77 -18.26 -34.93
C TYR A 347 24.16 -19.51 -34.15
N LYS A 348 23.26 -20.52 -34.10
CA LYS A 348 23.52 -21.84 -33.54
C LYS A 348 22.88 -22.92 -34.40
N GLN A 349 23.61 -23.98 -34.62
CA GLN A 349 23.17 -25.14 -35.36
C GLN A 349 23.53 -26.39 -34.59
N PHE A 350 22.56 -27.30 -34.45
CA PHE A 350 22.68 -28.58 -33.79
C PHE A 350 22.10 -29.67 -34.70
N GLU A 351 22.56 -30.90 -34.48
CA GLU A 351 22.07 -32.06 -35.21
C GLU A 351 21.60 -33.14 -34.23
N PHE A 352 20.58 -33.88 -34.63
CA PHE A 352 20.05 -35.02 -33.90
C PHE A 352 19.43 -36.03 -34.87
N GLN A 353 19.13 -37.24 -34.37
CA GLN A 353 18.44 -38.25 -35.19
C GLN A 353 16.92 -38.20 -34.87
N ALA A 354 16.08 -37.88 -35.87
CA ALA A 354 14.64 -37.79 -35.70
C ALA A 354 13.94 -39.17 -35.75
N ASP A 355 14.55 -40.18 -35.13
CA ASP A 355 13.97 -41.51 -34.97
C ASP A 355 13.12 -41.64 -33.69
N ARG A 356 12.71 -42.85 -33.31
CA ARG A 356 11.91 -43.09 -32.09
C ARG A 356 12.73 -43.16 -30.81
N ASN A 357 14.07 -43.15 -30.93
CA ASN A 357 14.94 -43.48 -29.83
C ASN A 357 15.05 -42.35 -28.80
N TYR A 358 15.58 -42.70 -27.63
CA TYR A 358 15.74 -41.79 -26.51
C TYR A 358 16.64 -40.59 -26.80
N HIS A 359 17.63 -40.72 -27.68
CA HIS A 359 18.53 -39.62 -28.04
C HIS A 359 17.85 -38.54 -28.91
N ASN A 360 16.66 -38.80 -29.45
CA ASN A 360 15.85 -37.75 -30.07
C ASN A 360 15.24 -36.86 -28.99
N PRO A 361 15.62 -35.55 -28.87
CA PRO A 361 15.10 -34.66 -27.85
C PRO A 361 13.59 -34.43 -27.97
N PHE A 362 13.02 -34.68 -29.12
CA PHE A 362 11.58 -34.50 -29.42
C PHE A 362 10.81 -35.83 -29.52
N SER A 363 11.36 -36.89 -28.98
CA SER A 363 10.67 -38.19 -28.86
C SER A 363 9.74 -38.24 -27.63
N MET A 364 8.82 -39.22 -27.62
CA MET A 364 7.83 -39.35 -26.53
C MET A 364 8.41 -39.59 -25.15
N ASN A 365 9.64 -40.01 -25.03
CA ASN A 365 10.34 -40.30 -23.77
C ASN A 365 11.22 -39.13 -23.28
N ARG A 366 11.12 -37.97 -23.92
CA ARG A 366 11.87 -36.77 -23.59
C ARG A 366 10.96 -35.63 -23.21
N SER A 367 11.52 -34.50 -22.75
CA SER A 367 10.78 -33.29 -22.42
C SER A 367 10.04 -32.69 -23.59
N ARG A 368 10.60 -32.83 -24.78
CA ARG A 368 10.09 -32.30 -26.05
C ARG A 368 10.00 -30.77 -26.08
N ALA A 369 10.60 -30.13 -25.05
CA ALA A 369 10.56 -28.69 -24.87
C ALA A 369 11.58 -27.97 -25.74
N VAL A 370 11.16 -26.85 -26.25
CA VAL A 370 11.99 -25.79 -26.81
C VAL A 370 11.80 -24.55 -25.99
N GLU A 371 12.88 -23.87 -25.70
CA GLU A 371 12.86 -22.72 -24.81
C GLU A 371 13.83 -21.65 -25.27
N ILE A 372 13.37 -20.43 -25.36
CA ILE A 372 14.14 -19.23 -25.67
C ILE A 372 13.91 -18.21 -24.59
N PHE A 373 14.98 -17.77 -23.92
CA PHE A 373 15.00 -16.54 -23.16
C PHE A 373 15.69 -15.48 -24.01
N ARG A 374 15.10 -14.28 -24.03
CA ARG A 374 15.67 -13.10 -24.66
C ARG A 374 15.73 -11.96 -23.66
N GLU A 375 16.89 -11.34 -23.58
CA GLU A 375 17.12 -10.08 -22.85
C GLU A 375 17.74 -9.10 -23.85
N GLU A 376 16.89 -8.28 -24.48
CA GLU A 376 17.23 -7.38 -25.60
C GLU A 376 17.91 -8.11 -26.76
N ASP A 377 19.26 -8.03 -26.84
CA ASP A 377 20.11 -8.64 -27.87
C ASP A 377 20.73 -9.96 -27.42
N LYS A 378 20.53 -10.39 -26.17
CA LYS A 378 21.10 -11.61 -25.60
C LYS A 378 20.07 -12.72 -25.56
N PHE A 379 20.46 -13.89 -26.01
CA PHE A 379 19.62 -15.07 -26.06
C PHE A 379 20.21 -16.22 -25.27
N ARG A 380 19.34 -17.00 -24.65
CA ARG A 380 19.64 -18.29 -24.04
C ARG A 380 18.67 -19.31 -24.61
N ILE A 381 19.20 -20.26 -25.36
CA ILE A 381 18.43 -21.23 -26.12
C ILE A 381 18.62 -22.60 -25.50
N TYR A 382 17.56 -23.32 -25.24
CA TYR A 382 17.58 -24.67 -24.70
C TYR A 382 17.65 -25.71 -25.84
N PHE A 383 18.61 -26.62 -25.76
CA PHE A 383 18.66 -27.81 -26.63
C PHE A 383 19.19 -29.01 -25.86
N ASN A 384 18.45 -30.13 -25.89
CA ASN A 384 18.84 -31.47 -25.40
C ASN A 384 19.49 -31.49 -24.00
N GLY A 385 18.97 -30.70 -23.05
CA GLY A 385 19.46 -30.68 -21.67
C GLY A 385 20.44 -29.54 -21.34
N ALA A 386 20.81 -28.71 -22.29
CA ALA A 386 21.74 -27.61 -22.11
C ALA A 386 21.18 -26.28 -22.63
N HIS A 387 21.60 -25.18 -22.00
CA HIS A 387 21.35 -23.82 -22.49
C HIS A 387 22.58 -23.28 -23.22
N HIS A 388 22.35 -22.64 -24.33
CA HIS A 388 23.38 -22.06 -25.20
C HIS A 388 23.15 -20.56 -25.32
N HIS A 389 24.20 -19.78 -25.11
CA HIS A 389 24.13 -18.32 -25.16
C HIS A 389 24.53 -17.79 -26.52
N VAL A 390 23.81 -16.76 -26.98
CA VAL A 390 24.04 -16.06 -28.23
C VAL A 390 23.78 -14.59 -28.04
N THR A 391 24.56 -13.73 -28.70
CA THR A 391 24.28 -12.29 -28.79
C THR A 391 23.98 -11.93 -30.22
N VAL A 392 22.92 -11.17 -30.46
CA VAL A 392 22.47 -10.70 -31.77
C VAL A 392 22.31 -9.17 -31.71
N PRO A 393 23.39 -8.40 -31.96
CA PRO A 393 23.40 -6.95 -31.73
C PRO A 393 22.34 -6.17 -32.51
N SER A 394 21.98 -6.67 -33.72
CA SER A 394 20.93 -6.09 -34.58
C SER A 394 19.52 -6.09 -33.94
N LEU A 395 19.31 -6.88 -32.89
CA LEU A 395 17.99 -6.97 -32.20
C LEU A 395 17.86 -6.04 -31.00
N LYS A 396 18.91 -5.27 -30.69
CA LYS A 396 18.85 -4.33 -29.57
C LYS A 396 17.73 -3.27 -29.77
N GLY A 397 16.84 -3.16 -28.82
CA GLY A 397 15.71 -2.22 -28.87
C GLY A 397 14.53 -2.65 -29.76
N LYS A 398 14.64 -3.77 -30.52
CA LYS A 398 13.55 -4.26 -31.37
C LYS A 398 12.54 -5.06 -30.53
N LYS A 399 11.31 -4.59 -30.47
CA LYS A 399 10.23 -5.18 -29.66
C LYS A 399 9.52 -6.30 -30.43
N SER A 400 9.28 -7.44 -29.77
CA SER A 400 8.51 -8.57 -30.33
C SER A 400 7.01 -8.24 -30.36
N ARG A 401 6.36 -8.60 -31.49
CA ARG A 401 4.94 -8.27 -31.78
C ARG A 401 4.10 -9.47 -32.18
N LYS A 402 4.69 -10.43 -32.88
CA LYS A 402 3.98 -11.61 -33.37
C LYS A 402 4.86 -12.85 -33.30
N ILE A 403 4.22 -14.01 -33.18
CA ILE A 403 4.84 -15.31 -33.28
C ILE A 403 4.17 -16.05 -34.42
N HIS A 404 5.00 -16.67 -35.30
CA HIS A 404 4.55 -17.41 -36.44
C HIS A 404 4.99 -18.87 -36.32
N LEU A 405 4.03 -19.77 -36.18
CA LEU A 405 4.24 -21.21 -36.32
C LEU A 405 4.18 -21.53 -37.80
N ALA A 406 5.21 -22.22 -38.34
CA ALA A 406 5.23 -22.77 -39.69
C ALA A 406 5.57 -24.24 -39.64
N MET A 407 4.81 -25.01 -40.39
CA MET A 407 5.04 -26.45 -40.57
C MET A 407 4.91 -26.81 -42.04
N GLY A 408 5.80 -27.66 -42.53
CA GLY A 408 5.77 -27.96 -43.94
C GLY A 408 6.62 -29.14 -44.35
N THR A 409 6.65 -29.33 -45.66
CA THR A 409 7.46 -30.31 -46.36
C THR A 409 8.51 -29.60 -47.19
N CYS A 410 9.58 -30.33 -47.59
CA CYS A 410 10.65 -29.79 -48.41
C CYS A 410 11.08 -30.78 -49.48
N SER A 411 11.82 -30.31 -50.48
CA SER A 411 12.42 -31.09 -51.56
C SER A 411 11.38 -31.86 -52.39
N ASP A 412 10.23 -31.26 -52.65
CA ASP A 412 9.12 -31.84 -53.43
C ASP A 412 8.70 -33.26 -53.02
N SER A 413 8.98 -33.63 -51.77
CA SER A 413 8.71 -34.97 -51.25
C SER A 413 7.21 -35.12 -50.93
N SER A 414 6.59 -36.15 -51.54
CA SER A 414 5.26 -36.58 -51.14
C SER A 414 5.26 -37.29 -49.77
N LYS A 415 6.47 -37.65 -49.26
CA LYS A 415 6.67 -38.31 -47.98
C LYS A 415 7.11 -37.29 -46.93
N TYR A 416 6.16 -36.80 -46.16
CA TYR A 416 6.44 -35.88 -45.08
C TYR A 416 6.50 -36.61 -43.72
N ILE A 417 7.08 -35.96 -42.72
CA ILE A 417 7.28 -36.49 -41.39
C ILE A 417 5.93 -36.76 -40.74
N ASN A 418 5.68 -38.04 -40.38
CA ASN A 418 4.40 -38.51 -39.88
C ASN A 418 4.03 -37.90 -38.51
N TYR A 419 5.04 -37.69 -37.66
CA TYR A 419 4.86 -37.11 -36.34
C TYR A 419 5.62 -35.79 -36.25
N ASN A 420 5.19 -34.83 -37.07
CA ASN A 420 5.53 -33.43 -36.97
C ASN A 420 4.35 -32.74 -36.27
N LEU A 421 4.42 -32.61 -34.93
CA LEU A 421 3.31 -32.23 -34.08
C LEU A 421 3.72 -31.06 -33.19
N PHE A 422 2.93 -30.02 -33.18
CA PHE A 422 3.08 -28.92 -32.27
C PHE A 422 2.09 -29.08 -31.12
N GLU A 423 2.56 -29.02 -29.86
CA GLU A 423 1.75 -29.45 -28.71
C GLU A 423 1.28 -28.28 -27.83
N LYS A 424 2.18 -27.43 -27.38
CA LYS A 424 1.91 -26.38 -26.40
C LYS A 424 2.77 -25.18 -26.68
N VAL A 425 2.30 -24.00 -26.30
CA VAL A 425 3.09 -22.76 -26.35
C VAL A 425 2.72 -21.83 -25.22
N ASN A 426 3.72 -21.22 -24.62
CA ASN A 426 3.60 -20.17 -23.62
C ASN A 426 4.55 -19.02 -23.94
N PHE A 427 4.11 -17.80 -23.72
CA PHE A 427 4.90 -16.60 -23.92
C PHE A 427 4.75 -15.64 -22.75
N GLU A 428 5.87 -15.30 -22.13
CA GLU A 428 5.94 -14.42 -20.99
C GLU A 428 6.83 -13.22 -21.30
N LYS A 429 6.41 -12.03 -20.90
CA LYS A 429 7.29 -10.87 -20.77
C LYS A 429 7.97 -10.90 -19.41
N MET A 430 9.30 -10.78 -19.41
CA MET A 430 10.09 -10.77 -18.18
C MET A 430 10.30 -9.35 -17.67
N GLY A 431 10.30 -9.20 -16.32
CA GLY A 431 10.67 -7.95 -15.68
C GLY A 431 9.67 -6.79 -15.86
N VAL A 432 8.37 -7.09 -15.91
CA VAL A 432 7.32 -6.06 -15.94
C VAL A 432 7.27 -5.35 -14.59
N SER A 433 7.37 -4.03 -14.64
CA SER A 433 7.29 -3.21 -13.43
C SER A 433 5.84 -3.10 -12.94
N HIS A 434 5.61 -3.48 -11.70
CA HIS A 434 4.34 -3.28 -11.01
C HIS A 434 4.57 -2.32 -9.86
N TYR A 435 3.77 -1.28 -9.82
CA TYR A 435 3.74 -0.37 -8.69
C TYR A 435 2.96 -1.04 -7.55
N ASN A 436 3.64 -1.31 -6.44
CA ASN A 436 3.01 -1.88 -5.25
C ASN A 436 2.61 -0.72 -4.34
N ASN A 437 1.33 -0.35 -4.40
CA ASN A 437 0.77 0.68 -3.54
C ASN A 437 0.66 0.15 -2.11
N ILE A 438 1.47 0.68 -1.20
CA ILE A 438 1.32 0.45 0.24
C ILE A 438 0.33 1.50 0.74
N VAL A 439 -0.74 1.04 1.35
CA VAL A 439 -1.80 1.90 1.87
C VAL A 439 -1.23 2.85 2.92
N ASN A 440 -1.36 4.16 2.71
CA ASN A 440 -0.94 5.18 3.65
C ASN A 440 -1.69 5.09 4.98
N LYS A 441 -1.11 5.63 6.04
CA LYS A 441 -1.56 5.45 7.42
C LYS A 441 -3.01 5.84 7.67
N TYR A 442 -3.45 6.97 7.14
CA TYR A 442 -4.81 7.48 7.30
C TYR A 442 -5.56 7.39 5.97
N GLN A 443 -6.71 6.73 6.00
CA GLN A 443 -7.58 6.54 4.84
C GLN A 443 -8.77 7.50 4.85
N PRO A 444 -9.43 7.74 3.72
CA PRO A 444 -10.67 8.51 3.69
C PRO A 444 -11.70 7.96 4.68
N GLY A 445 -12.23 8.82 5.54
CA GLY A 445 -13.18 8.48 6.60
C GLY A 445 -12.56 8.17 7.96
N ASP A 446 -11.24 7.99 8.04
CA ASP A 446 -10.55 7.77 9.32
C ASP A 446 -10.62 9.00 10.22
N GLU A 447 -10.87 8.76 11.51
CA GLU A 447 -10.92 9.80 12.53
C GLU A 447 -9.70 9.68 13.45
N VAL A 448 -9.05 10.83 13.67
CA VAL A 448 -7.94 10.99 14.61
C VAL A 448 -8.36 12.00 15.66
N VAL A 449 -8.25 11.64 16.94
CA VAL A 449 -8.51 12.52 18.07
C VAL A 449 -7.24 12.72 18.87
N ILE A 450 -6.74 13.95 18.89
CA ILE A 450 -5.59 14.35 19.69
C ILE A 450 -6.12 15.17 20.86
N ASN A 451 -5.94 14.67 22.07
CA ASN A 451 -6.45 15.32 23.27
C ASN A 451 -5.28 15.75 24.18
N PHE A 452 -4.98 17.04 24.18
CA PHE A 452 -3.95 17.64 25.03
C PHE A 452 -4.41 17.93 26.46
N GLU A 453 -5.69 17.69 26.82
CA GLU A 453 -6.14 17.78 28.22
C GLU A 453 -5.64 16.57 29.03
N ASN A 454 -5.45 15.42 28.39
CA ASN A 454 -5.04 14.15 29.04
C ASN A 454 -3.91 13.42 28.29
N ASP A 455 -3.26 14.08 27.34
CA ASP A 455 -2.12 13.58 26.56
C ASP A 455 -2.41 12.24 25.84
N THR A 456 -3.61 12.11 25.26
CA THR A 456 -4.00 10.90 24.52
C THR A 456 -4.15 11.18 23.03
N VAL A 457 -3.79 10.18 22.22
CA VAL A 457 -4.00 10.15 20.77
C VAL A 457 -4.76 8.88 20.42
N LYS A 458 -5.86 9.04 19.69
CA LYS A 458 -6.66 7.90 19.20
C LYS A 458 -6.87 8.00 17.72
N THR A 459 -6.69 6.87 17.03
CA THR A 459 -7.04 6.69 15.62
C THR A 459 -8.08 5.58 15.54
N LYS A 460 -9.26 5.86 14.96
CA LYS A 460 -10.38 4.90 14.92
C LYS A 460 -10.73 4.34 16.31
N ASP A 461 -10.76 5.21 17.32
CA ASP A 461 -10.99 4.88 18.74
C ASP A 461 -9.92 3.98 19.41
N LEU A 462 -8.84 3.62 18.73
CA LEU A 462 -7.71 2.88 19.27
C LEU A 462 -6.59 3.83 19.68
N ASP A 463 -5.94 3.55 20.81
CA ASP A 463 -4.77 4.31 21.26
C ASP A 463 -3.64 4.23 20.24
N SER A 464 -3.13 5.37 19.80
CA SER A 464 -2.11 5.51 18.75
C SER A 464 -1.00 6.50 19.12
N ILE A 465 -0.71 6.65 20.40
CA ILE A 465 0.36 7.54 20.88
C ILE A 465 1.75 7.13 20.36
N GLN A 466 1.95 5.84 20.04
CA GLN A 466 3.20 5.32 19.44
C GLN A 466 3.48 5.91 18.05
N ASP A 467 2.50 6.54 17.42
CA ASP A 467 2.64 7.17 16.11
C ASP A 467 3.22 8.57 16.18
N MET A 468 3.45 9.05 17.40
CA MET A 468 4.01 10.37 17.66
C MET A 468 5.46 10.45 17.17
N VAL A 469 5.75 11.50 16.42
CA VAL A 469 7.11 11.78 15.94
C VAL A 469 8.00 12.19 17.09
N LEU A 470 9.21 11.65 17.14
CA LEU A 470 10.18 11.96 18.18
C LEU A 470 10.48 13.46 18.25
N GLY A 471 10.38 14.03 19.45
CA GLY A 471 10.54 15.47 19.67
C GLY A 471 9.23 16.27 19.70
N SER A 472 8.10 15.63 19.46
CA SER A 472 6.78 16.25 19.64
C SER A 472 6.54 16.63 21.09
N GLN A 473 5.88 17.77 21.30
CA GLN A 473 5.50 18.26 22.62
C GLN A 473 4.01 18.60 22.65
N PRO A 474 3.33 18.42 23.80
CA PRO A 474 1.95 18.87 23.95
C PRO A 474 1.82 20.37 23.67
N ILE A 475 0.72 20.72 23.01
CA ILE A 475 0.42 22.10 22.63
C ILE A 475 -0.57 22.68 23.61
N SER A 476 -0.38 23.92 23.99
CA SER A 476 -1.34 24.72 24.75
C SER A 476 -1.73 25.99 23.99
N ILE A 477 -2.86 26.58 24.35
CA ILE A 477 -3.37 27.82 23.78
C ILE A 477 -3.27 28.90 24.87
N PRO A 478 -2.31 29.84 24.76
CA PRO A 478 -2.17 30.91 25.75
C PRO A 478 -3.35 31.88 25.73
N PRO A 479 -3.50 32.70 26.77
CA PRO A 479 -4.53 33.75 26.81
C PRO A 479 -4.43 34.73 25.63
N GLY A 480 -5.56 35.10 25.06
CA GLY A 480 -5.65 36.01 23.93
C GLY A 480 -5.81 35.28 22.59
N LYS A 481 -5.29 35.91 21.53
CA LYS A 481 -5.37 35.38 20.17
C LYS A 481 -4.13 34.55 19.84
N THR A 482 -4.32 33.36 19.32
CA THR A 482 -3.25 32.43 18.92
C THR A 482 -3.57 31.87 17.54
N GLU A 483 -2.58 31.74 16.69
CA GLU A 483 -2.67 30.98 15.44
C GLU A 483 -2.17 29.55 15.66
N LEU A 484 -2.97 28.58 15.25
CA LEU A 484 -2.59 27.18 15.22
C LEU A 484 -2.53 26.73 13.78
N VAL A 485 -1.36 26.25 13.37
CA VAL A 485 -1.11 25.76 12.01
C VAL A 485 -1.12 24.24 12.05
N MET A 486 -1.96 23.65 11.24
CA MET A 486 -1.97 22.21 10.98
C MET A 486 -1.46 21.92 9.56
N GLN A 487 -0.63 20.91 9.41
CA GLN A 487 -0.09 20.48 8.13
C GLN A 487 -0.39 19.00 7.90
N VAL A 488 -0.82 18.67 6.69
CA VAL A 488 -1.02 17.29 6.21
C VAL A 488 0.03 16.94 5.15
N SER A 489 0.10 15.68 4.73
CA SER A 489 1.00 15.23 3.66
C SER A 489 0.76 16.00 2.37
N LYS A 490 1.83 16.20 1.58
CA LYS A 490 1.76 16.90 0.29
C LYS A 490 0.94 16.13 -0.75
N PHE A 491 0.90 14.80 -0.66
CA PHE A 491 0.14 13.95 -1.56
C PHE A 491 -1.36 13.88 -1.21
N SER A 492 -1.78 14.37 -0.04
CA SER A 492 -3.18 14.42 0.35
C SER A 492 -3.97 15.30 -0.61
N GLN A 493 -4.93 14.72 -1.33
CA GLN A 493 -5.67 15.41 -2.40
C GLN A 493 -6.76 16.35 -1.89
N SER A 494 -7.27 16.12 -0.69
CA SER A 494 -8.31 16.96 -0.08
C SER A 494 -8.04 17.17 1.42
N SER A 495 -8.31 18.39 1.86
CA SER A 495 -8.14 18.75 3.27
C SER A 495 -9.09 17.95 4.17
N PRO A 496 -8.63 17.52 5.35
CA PRO A 496 -9.48 16.87 6.33
C PRO A 496 -10.49 17.86 6.94
N ASN A 497 -11.59 17.33 7.45
CA ASN A 497 -12.47 18.10 8.34
C ASN A 497 -11.85 18.15 9.73
N VAL A 498 -11.63 19.35 10.23
CA VAL A 498 -10.98 19.56 11.53
C VAL A 498 -11.92 20.30 12.47
N GLU A 499 -12.03 19.79 13.68
CA GLU A 499 -12.75 20.42 14.79
C GLU A 499 -11.81 20.59 15.97
N ILE A 500 -11.63 21.83 16.42
CA ILE A 500 -10.84 22.15 17.61
C ILE A 500 -11.78 22.53 18.73
N LEU A 501 -11.70 21.80 19.84
CA LEU A 501 -12.47 22.02 21.05
C LEU A 501 -11.51 22.48 22.15
N MET A 502 -11.90 23.48 22.92
CA MET A 502 -11.08 24.01 24.00
C MET A 502 -11.95 24.45 25.17
N LYS A 503 -11.57 24.11 26.39
CA LYS A 503 -12.11 24.72 27.62
C LYS A 503 -11.16 25.80 28.09
N GLU A 504 -11.73 26.98 28.28
CA GLU A 504 -11.00 28.08 28.88
C GLU A 504 -10.73 27.81 30.36
N ARG A 505 -9.62 28.36 30.86
CA ARG A 505 -9.13 28.13 32.22
C ARG A 505 -8.77 29.45 32.90
N TRP A 506 -9.02 29.50 34.21
CA TRP A 506 -8.74 30.70 35.03
C TRP A 506 -8.02 30.31 36.32
N LEU A 507 -6.99 31.10 36.66
CA LEU A 507 -6.25 30.99 37.91
C LEU A 507 -7.09 31.51 39.09
#